data_7f99fcf55d85d8da0a8a5df0b80428e1
#
_entry.id   7f99fcf55d85d8da0a8a5df0b80428e1
#
_cell.length_a   1.000
_cell.length_b   1.000
_cell.length_c   1.000
_cell.angle_alpha   90.00
_cell.angle_beta   90.00
_cell.angle_gamma   90.00
#
_symmetry.space_group_name_H-M   'P 1'
#
loop_
_entity.id
_entity.type
_entity.pdbx_description
1 polymer ?
#
loop_
_entity_poly.entity_id
_entity_poly.type
_entity_poly.pdbx_seq_one_letter_code
_entity_poly.pdbx_strand_id
1 'polypeptide(L)'
;MRLFAYPAALFLAFILYCAAPKFAGGLARALQKLYALFQRLDARAPRKLAFPAFLLTLMLVPFLLALLHPAVEAVLMAFPLFGLSCIPQSGAVKRELDSGAYSRDIPAYESLVRKTCAALAPAFVAHVCVPLVLMAVGLPLRLSAALGWGFLALSAVSNENEQADRLLGLLVRPADALFSFLLLLCSGVAGRSPFRIGGRDVKSRLMNILGVAQDATATHAPVSGDISQGTFLCCFCTVFLCLVMTLLLLPLIR
;
A
#
# COMPACT_ATOMS: atom_id res chain seq x y z
N MET A 1 -12.54 -21.54 -7.27
CA MET A 1 -13.20 -20.21 -7.23
C MET A 1 -12.51 -19.21 -6.29
N ARG A 2 -12.07 -19.57 -5.07
CA ARG A 2 -11.45 -18.62 -4.12
C ARG A 2 -10.12 -18.04 -4.56
N LEU A 3 -9.32 -18.76 -5.33
CA LEU A 3 -8.08 -18.24 -5.88
C LEU A 3 -8.30 -16.96 -6.71
N PHE A 4 -9.44 -16.88 -7.40
CA PHE A 4 -9.82 -15.70 -8.18
C PHE A 4 -10.27 -14.52 -7.32
N ALA A 5 -10.63 -14.73 -6.06
CA ALA A 5 -10.98 -13.64 -5.14
C ALA A 5 -9.79 -12.69 -4.91
N TYR A 6 -8.55 -13.22 -4.91
CA TYR A 6 -7.35 -12.45 -4.67
C TYR A 6 -7.04 -11.43 -5.80
N PRO A 7 -6.88 -11.82 -7.08
CA PRO A 7 -6.73 -10.84 -8.15
C PRO A 7 -7.99 -9.98 -8.35
N ALA A 8 -9.19 -10.51 -8.10
CA ALA A 8 -10.42 -9.73 -8.16
C ALA A 8 -10.45 -8.62 -7.10
N ALA A 9 -9.94 -8.88 -5.88
CA ALA A 9 -9.82 -7.87 -4.84
C ALA A 9 -8.90 -6.72 -5.26
N LEU A 10 -7.76 -7.03 -5.89
CA LEU A 10 -6.85 -5.99 -6.40
C LEU A 10 -7.52 -5.13 -7.49
N PHE A 11 -8.25 -5.76 -8.40
CA PHE A 11 -8.98 -5.05 -9.45
C PHE A 11 -10.10 -4.17 -8.88
N LEU A 12 -10.89 -4.70 -7.95
CA LEU A 12 -11.94 -3.94 -7.25
C LEU A 12 -11.36 -2.77 -6.45
N ALA A 13 -10.23 -2.98 -5.75
CA ALA A 13 -9.55 -1.93 -5.03
C ALA A 13 -9.06 -0.83 -5.97
N PHE A 14 -8.50 -1.20 -7.12
CA PHE A 14 -8.08 -0.24 -8.13
C PHE A 14 -9.25 0.62 -8.60
N ILE A 15 -10.39 0.02 -8.95
CA ILE A 15 -11.60 0.76 -9.36
C ILE A 15 -12.06 1.67 -8.21
N LEU A 16 -12.20 1.13 -6.99
CA LEU A 16 -12.70 1.86 -5.83
C LEU A 16 -11.86 3.11 -5.54
N TYR A 17 -10.54 2.95 -5.44
CA TYR A 17 -9.65 4.04 -5.02
C TYR A 17 -9.32 5.03 -6.14
N CYS A 18 -9.38 4.59 -7.41
CA CYS A 18 -9.28 5.53 -8.53
C CYS A 18 -10.57 6.36 -8.72
N ALA A 19 -11.76 5.74 -8.54
CA ALA A 19 -13.04 6.44 -8.66
C ALA A 19 -13.35 7.33 -7.44
N ALA A 20 -12.95 6.91 -6.24
CA ALA A 20 -13.24 7.60 -4.98
C ALA A 20 -11.98 7.77 -4.10
N PRO A 21 -10.99 8.60 -4.50
CA PRO A 21 -9.71 8.71 -3.79
C PRO A 21 -9.85 9.24 -2.35
N LYS A 22 -10.90 10.01 -2.05
CA LYS A 22 -11.20 10.51 -0.70
C LYS A 22 -11.72 9.42 0.24
N PHE A 23 -12.15 8.29 -0.30
CA PHE A 23 -12.71 7.18 0.48
C PHE A 23 -11.69 6.60 1.45
N ALA A 24 -10.41 6.47 1.04
CA ALA A 24 -9.33 6.00 1.91
C ALA A 24 -9.21 6.84 3.20
N GLY A 25 -9.21 8.17 3.07
CA GLY A 25 -9.17 9.06 4.24
C GLY A 25 -10.45 9.04 5.08
N GLY A 26 -11.59 8.77 4.45
CA GLY A 26 -12.87 8.56 5.15
C GLY A 26 -12.85 7.29 5.98
N LEU A 27 -12.39 6.19 5.40
CA LEU A 27 -12.25 4.90 6.06
C LEU A 27 -11.28 4.96 7.25
N ALA A 28 -10.10 5.55 7.07
CA ALA A 28 -9.14 5.72 8.16
C ALA A 28 -9.73 6.51 9.34
N ARG A 29 -10.41 7.63 9.07
CA ARG A 29 -11.08 8.43 10.11
C ARG A 29 -12.21 7.67 10.82
N ALA A 30 -12.97 6.84 10.09
CA ALA A 30 -14.02 6.01 10.69
C ALA A 30 -13.42 4.98 11.64
N LEU A 31 -12.30 4.34 11.27
CA LEU A 31 -11.59 3.38 12.12
C LEU A 31 -10.99 4.03 13.36
N GLN A 32 -10.41 5.23 13.23
CA GLN A 32 -9.91 6.00 14.38
C GLN A 32 -11.04 6.36 15.36
N LYS A 33 -12.20 6.80 14.84
CA LYS A 33 -13.39 7.07 15.70
C LYS A 33 -13.88 5.80 16.40
N LEU A 34 -13.88 4.68 15.70
CA LEU A 34 -14.24 3.38 16.28
C LEU A 34 -13.26 2.99 17.38
N TYR A 35 -11.95 3.14 17.14
CA TYR A 35 -10.92 2.89 18.15
C TYR A 35 -11.09 3.79 19.39
N ALA A 36 -11.36 5.07 19.20
CA ALA A 36 -11.63 5.99 20.30
C ALA A 36 -12.85 5.55 21.15
N LEU A 37 -13.84 4.89 20.53
CA LEU A 37 -14.96 4.29 21.26
C LEU A 37 -14.50 3.13 22.15
N PHE A 38 -13.66 2.24 21.65
CA PHE A 38 -13.05 1.14 22.42
C PHE A 38 -12.22 1.68 23.59
N GLN A 39 -11.44 2.74 23.38
CA GLN A 39 -10.66 3.39 24.45
C GLN A 39 -11.59 3.94 25.57
N ARG A 40 -12.72 4.54 25.21
CA ARG A 40 -13.71 5.02 26.20
C ARG A 40 -14.34 3.90 27.03
N LEU A 41 -14.57 2.75 26.41
CA LEU A 41 -15.07 1.57 27.10
C LEU A 41 -14.00 0.98 28.03
N ASP A 42 -12.75 0.95 27.59
CA ASP A 42 -11.60 0.42 28.36
C ASP A 42 -11.25 1.32 29.57
N ALA A 43 -11.49 2.63 29.49
CA ALA A 43 -11.29 3.55 30.62
C ALA A 43 -12.13 3.19 31.86
N ARG A 44 -13.17 2.35 31.70
CA ARG A 44 -14.02 1.82 32.75
C ARG A 44 -13.61 0.42 33.22
N ALA A 45 -12.62 -0.21 32.58
CA ALA A 45 -12.17 -1.57 32.85
C ALA A 45 -10.77 -1.58 33.50
N PRO A 46 -10.45 -2.54 34.39
CA PRO A 46 -9.16 -2.60 35.08
C PRO A 46 -7.99 -3.05 34.18
N ARG A 47 -8.22 -3.40 32.95
CA ARG A 47 -7.21 -3.93 32.00
C ARG A 47 -7.25 -3.16 30.69
N LYS A 48 -6.08 -2.83 30.15
CA LYS A 48 -5.94 -2.15 28.83
C LYS A 48 -6.28 -3.12 27.68
N LEU A 49 -7.56 -3.38 27.44
CA LEU A 49 -8.06 -4.33 26.44
C LEU A 49 -8.56 -3.64 25.16
N ALA A 50 -8.56 -2.31 25.10
CA ALA A 50 -9.10 -1.55 23.96
C ALA A 50 -8.46 -1.96 22.63
N PHE A 51 -7.15 -2.01 22.57
CA PHE A 51 -6.43 -2.34 21.33
C PHE A 51 -6.67 -3.79 20.88
N PRO A 52 -6.47 -4.83 21.72
CA PRO A 52 -6.72 -6.20 21.29
C PRO A 52 -8.20 -6.45 20.96
N ALA A 53 -9.15 -5.86 21.70
CA ALA A 53 -10.57 -6.00 21.40
C ALA A 53 -10.95 -5.33 20.06
N PHE A 54 -10.42 -4.15 19.78
CA PHE A 54 -10.59 -3.46 18.49
C PHE A 54 -10.03 -4.31 17.34
N LEU A 55 -8.80 -4.79 17.47
CA LEU A 55 -8.14 -5.61 16.47
C LEU A 55 -8.93 -6.91 16.21
N LEU A 56 -9.31 -7.61 17.28
CA LEU A 56 -10.09 -8.84 17.19
C LEU A 56 -11.43 -8.61 16.49
N THR A 57 -12.14 -7.54 16.82
CA THR A 57 -13.43 -7.20 16.18
C THR A 57 -13.26 -6.97 14.68
N LEU A 58 -12.24 -6.20 14.28
CA LEU A 58 -11.97 -5.92 12.87
C LEU A 58 -11.42 -7.12 12.09
N MET A 59 -10.91 -8.14 12.76
CA MET A 59 -10.56 -9.40 12.11
C MET A 59 -11.75 -10.38 12.05
N LEU A 60 -12.51 -10.49 13.13
CA LEU A 60 -13.59 -11.48 13.26
C LEU A 60 -14.78 -11.16 12.35
N VAL A 61 -15.21 -9.89 12.28
CA VAL A 61 -16.38 -9.51 11.47
C VAL A 61 -16.14 -9.79 9.97
N PRO A 62 -15.06 -9.33 9.32
CA PRO A 62 -14.78 -9.66 7.93
C PRO A 62 -14.55 -11.17 7.71
N PHE A 63 -13.96 -11.87 8.68
CA PHE A 63 -13.82 -13.33 8.62
C PHE A 63 -15.17 -14.02 8.50
N LEU A 64 -16.11 -13.71 9.39
CA LEU A 64 -17.43 -14.31 9.38
C LEU A 64 -18.21 -13.97 8.08
N LEU A 65 -18.12 -12.73 7.62
CA LEU A 65 -18.76 -12.31 6.37
C LEU A 65 -18.14 -12.99 5.14
N ALA A 66 -16.82 -13.18 5.12
CA ALA A 66 -16.11 -13.85 4.02
C ALA A 66 -16.48 -15.35 3.91
N LEU A 67 -16.96 -15.98 4.99
CA LEU A 67 -17.45 -17.37 4.95
C LEU A 67 -18.74 -17.51 4.14
N LEU A 68 -19.53 -16.46 3.99
CA LEU A 68 -20.82 -16.49 3.30
C LEU A 68 -20.64 -16.76 1.81
N HIS A 69 -19.74 -16.03 1.14
CA HIS A 69 -19.54 -16.18 -0.31
C HIS A 69 -18.17 -15.64 -0.76
N PRO A 70 -17.49 -16.27 -1.75
CA PRO A 70 -16.20 -15.81 -2.27
C PRO A 70 -16.20 -14.39 -2.84
N ALA A 71 -17.32 -13.94 -3.40
CA ALA A 71 -17.45 -12.54 -3.87
C ALA A 71 -17.44 -11.54 -2.73
N VAL A 72 -18.03 -11.88 -1.58
CA VAL A 72 -17.98 -11.07 -0.37
C VAL A 72 -16.55 -10.99 0.14
N GLU A 73 -15.84 -12.11 0.15
CA GLU A 73 -14.41 -12.18 0.50
C GLU A 73 -13.60 -11.23 -0.39
N ALA A 74 -13.78 -11.27 -1.72
CA ALA A 74 -13.07 -10.40 -2.66
C ALA A 74 -13.35 -8.90 -2.40
N VAL A 75 -14.60 -8.54 -2.15
CA VAL A 75 -14.97 -7.17 -1.79
C VAL A 75 -14.30 -6.74 -0.49
N LEU A 76 -14.36 -7.56 0.56
CA LEU A 76 -13.74 -7.26 1.85
C LEU A 76 -12.22 -7.12 1.75
N MET A 77 -11.58 -7.92 0.90
CA MET A 77 -10.13 -7.85 0.63
C MET A 77 -9.72 -6.58 -0.14
N ALA A 78 -10.64 -5.93 -0.85
CA ALA A 78 -10.35 -4.70 -1.58
C ALA A 78 -10.08 -3.48 -0.67
N PHE A 79 -10.77 -3.40 0.47
CA PHE A 79 -10.66 -2.24 1.37
C PHE A 79 -9.26 -2.04 1.98
N PRO A 80 -8.54 -3.08 2.45
CA PRO A 80 -7.19 -2.93 2.98
C PRO A 80 -6.14 -2.41 1.99
N LEU A 81 -6.42 -2.46 0.69
CA LEU A 81 -5.51 -1.99 -0.37
C LEU A 81 -5.62 -0.47 -0.61
N PHE A 82 -5.90 0.30 0.44
CA PHE A 82 -6.14 1.75 0.35
C PHE A 82 -4.94 2.57 -0.12
N GLY A 83 -3.73 2.02 -0.13
CA GLY A 83 -2.54 2.63 -0.72
C GLY A 83 -2.68 2.92 -2.22
N LEU A 84 -3.59 2.23 -2.93
CA LEU A 84 -3.88 2.54 -4.33
C LEU A 84 -4.46 3.95 -4.53
N SER A 85 -4.94 4.60 -3.48
CA SER A 85 -5.37 6.01 -3.51
C SER A 85 -4.23 6.99 -3.83
N CYS A 86 -2.96 6.59 -3.69
CA CYS A 86 -1.83 7.41 -4.09
C CYS A 86 -1.76 7.60 -5.62
N ILE A 87 -2.35 6.70 -6.42
CA ILE A 87 -2.39 6.80 -7.89
C ILE A 87 -3.12 8.08 -8.34
N PRO A 88 -4.41 8.29 -8.01
CA PRO A 88 -5.09 9.52 -8.38
C PRO A 88 -4.50 10.76 -7.68
N GLN A 89 -3.91 10.62 -6.49
CA GLN A 89 -3.24 11.73 -5.80
C GLN A 89 -1.98 12.17 -6.56
N SER A 90 -1.12 11.24 -6.96
CA SER A 90 0.05 11.55 -7.80
C SER A 90 -0.33 12.13 -9.16
N GLY A 91 -1.42 11.63 -9.76
CA GLY A 91 -1.98 12.18 -11.00
C GLY A 91 -2.55 13.60 -10.84
N ALA A 92 -3.07 13.94 -9.66
CA ALA A 92 -3.52 15.31 -9.37
C ALA A 92 -2.32 16.27 -9.26
N VAL A 93 -1.26 15.89 -8.54
CA VAL A 93 -0.01 16.65 -8.44
C VAL A 93 0.60 16.85 -9.83
N LYS A 94 0.65 15.79 -10.65
CA LYS A 94 1.14 15.89 -12.02
C LYS A 94 0.35 16.93 -12.83
N ARG A 95 -0.98 16.90 -12.78
CA ARG A 95 -1.82 17.88 -13.49
C ARG A 95 -1.58 19.33 -13.02
N GLU A 96 -1.36 19.52 -11.73
CA GLU A 96 -1.01 20.81 -11.16
C GLU A 96 0.34 21.31 -11.71
N LEU A 97 1.34 20.44 -11.76
CA LEU A 97 2.65 20.76 -12.35
C LEU A 97 2.55 21.09 -13.86
N ASP A 98 1.77 20.31 -14.61
CA ASP A 98 1.56 20.48 -16.05
C ASP A 98 0.72 21.74 -16.38
N SER A 99 -0.06 22.28 -15.43
CA SER A 99 -0.84 23.50 -15.59
C SER A 99 0.00 24.78 -15.62
N GLY A 100 1.31 24.68 -15.37
CA GLY A 100 2.22 25.82 -15.34
C GLY A 100 2.21 26.62 -14.02
N ALA A 101 1.55 26.12 -12.97
CA ALA A 101 1.50 26.79 -11.66
C ALA A 101 2.90 27.11 -11.10
N TYR A 102 3.91 26.31 -11.46
CA TYR A 102 5.30 26.45 -11.01
C TYR A 102 6.25 26.94 -12.11
N SER A 103 5.74 27.53 -13.21
CA SER A 103 6.57 27.97 -14.35
C SER A 103 7.63 29.02 -13.97
N ARG A 104 7.43 29.78 -12.91
CA ARG A 104 8.36 30.82 -12.41
C ARG A 104 9.23 30.36 -11.23
N ASP A 105 8.97 29.16 -10.65
CA ASP A 105 9.68 28.64 -9.50
C ASP A 105 10.16 27.20 -9.77
N ILE A 106 11.24 27.10 -10.55
CA ILE A 106 11.86 25.82 -10.93
C ILE A 106 12.27 24.99 -9.70
N PRO A 107 12.91 25.57 -8.66
CA PRO A 107 13.26 24.80 -7.46
C PRO A 107 12.05 24.20 -6.74
N ALA A 108 10.93 24.92 -6.63
CA ALA A 108 9.70 24.40 -6.02
C ALA A 108 9.10 23.28 -6.88
N TYR A 109 9.11 23.43 -8.22
CA TYR A 109 8.69 22.39 -9.15
C TYR A 109 9.48 21.08 -8.95
N GLU A 110 10.81 21.16 -9.02
CA GLU A 110 11.69 20.00 -8.84
C GLU A 110 11.52 19.35 -7.46
N SER A 111 11.42 20.17 -6.40
CA SER A 111 11.21 19.70 -5.03
C SER A 111 9.90 18.93 -4.92
N LEU A 112 8.81 19.40 -5.53
CA LEU A 112 7.51 18.75 -5.51
C LEU A 112 7.52 17.42 -6.28
N VAL A 113 8.17 17.36 -7.44
CA VAL A 113 8.35 16.11 -8.21
C VAL A 113 9.12 15.09 -7.36
N ARG A 114 10.29 15.47 -6.82
CA ARG A 114 11.09 14.57 -5.98
C ARG A 114 10.33 14.07 -4.76
N LYS A 115 9.63 14.96 -4.04
CA LYS A 115 8.83 14.62 -2.87
C LYS A 115 7.72 13.62 -3.22
N THR A 116 7.04 13.82 -4.34
CA THR A 116 5.97 12.94 -4.80
C THR A 116 6.54 11.57 -5.18
N CYS A 117 7.58 11.50 -5.99
CA CYS A 117 8.25 10.25 -6.36
C CYS A 117 8.78 9.51 -5.14
N ALA A 118 9.39 10.22 -4.18
CA ALA A 118 9.93 9.64 -2.96
C ALA A 118 8.86 9.03 -2.04
N ALA A 119 7.61 9.52 -2.09
CA ALA A 119 6.51 9.01 -1.30
C ALA A 119 5.81 7.80 -1.93
N LEU A 120 5.91 7.58 -3.26
CA LEU A 120 5.19 6.52 -3.97
C LEU A 120 5.56 5.12 -3.48
N ALA A 121 6.83 4.74 -3.55
CA ALA A 121 7.24 3.37 -3.23
C ALA A 121 6.97 3.00 -1.76
N PRO A 122 7.28 3.83 -0.74
CA PRO A 122 6.89 3.55 0.64
C PRO A 122 5.38 3.40 0.83
N ALA A 123 4.56 4.22 0.16
CA ALA A 123 3.10 4.10 0.23
C ALA A 123 2.60 2.78 -0.37
N PHE A 124 3.16 2.35 -1.51
CA PHE A 124 2.84 1.05 -2.10
C PHE A 124 3.29 -0.11 -1.22
N VAL A 125 4.48 -0.05 -0.63
CA VAL A 125 4.95 -1.10 0.30
C VAL A 125 4.01 -1.20 1.48
N ALA A 126 3.82 -0.10 2.21
CA ALA A 126 3.07 -0.12 3.46
C ALA A 126 1.58 -0.44 3.28
N HIS A 127 0.95 0.05 2.22
CA HIS A 127 -0.51 0.02 2.10
C HIS A 127 -1.04 -0.80 0.92
N VAL A 128 -0.15 -1.46 0.17
CA VAL A 128 -0.55 -2.39 -0.91
C VAL A 128 0.19 -3.70 -0.78
N CYS A 129 1.54 -3.69 -0.74
CA CYS A 129 2.35 -4.90 -0.71
C CYS A 129 2.12 -5.70 0.58
N VAL A 130 2.19 -5.07 1.76
CA VAL A 130 1.96 -5.74 3.04
C VAL A 130 0.58 -6.41 3.11
N PRO A 131 -0.54 -5.69 2.89
CA PRO A 131 -1.85 -6.34 2.93
C PRO A 131 -2.00 -7.43 1.87
N LEU A 132 -1.44 -7.27 0.65
CA LEU A 132 -1.47 -8.32 -0.37
C LEU A 132 -0.78 -9.60 0.11
N VAL A 133 0.41 -9.49 0.68
CA VAL A 133 1.16 -10.65 1.21
C VAL A 133 0.39 -11.31 2.36
N LEU A 134 -0.12 -10.53 3.31
CA LEU A 134 -0.90 -11.06 4.44
C LEU A 134 -2.17 -11.79 3.97
N MET A 135 -2.89 -11.20 3.02
CA MET A 135 -4.09 -11.82 2.45
C MET A 135 -3.74 -13.10 1.68
N ALA A 136 -2.61 -13.12 0.96
CA ALA A 136 -2.14 -14.32 0.26
C ALA A 136 -1.83 -15.46 1.24
N VAL A 137 -1.11 -15.18 2.32
CA VAL A 137 -0.80 -16.16 3.39
C VAL A 137 -2.08 -16.67 4.06
N GLY A 138 -3.08 -15.82 4.22
CA GLY A 138 -4.38 -16.19 4.80
C GLY A 138 -5.29 -17.01 3.90
N LEU A 139 -5.03 -17.06 2.59
CA LEU A 139 -5.93 -17.66 1.62
C LEU A 139 -6.20 -19.17 1.86
N PRO A 140 -5.20 -20.02 2.14
CA PRO A 140 -5.43 -21.43 2.43
C PRO A 140 -6.31 -21.68 3.67
N LEU A 141 -6.20 -20.80 4.66
CA LEU A 141 -6.91 -20.88 5.94
C LEU A 141 -8.24 -20.10 5.96
N ARG A 142 -8.63 -19.48 4.85
CA ARG A 142 -9.80 -18.59 4.76
C ARG A 142 -9.72 -17.33 5.64
N LEU A 143 -8.51 -16.91 5.98
CA LEU A 143 -8.22 -15.77 6.85
C LEU A 143 -7.86 -14.50 6.07
N SER A 144 -7.92 -14.50 4.73
CA SER A 144 -7.46 -13.38 3.89
C SER A 144 -8.11 -12.06 4.25
N ALA A 145 -9.44 -12.02 4.32
CA ALA A 145 -10.18 -10.81 4.69
C ALA A 145 -9.83 -10.38 6.13
N ALA A 146 -9.75 -11.32 7.08
CA ALA A 146 -9.40 -11.04 8.46
C ALA A 146 -8.01 -10.41 8.59
N LEU A 147 -7.00 -10.97 7.94
CA LEU A 147 -5.62 -10.46 7.98
C LEU A 147 -5.51 -9.09 7.31
N GLY A 148 -6.19 -8.89 6.17
CA GLY A 148 -6.26 -7.58 5.52
C GLY A 148 -6.87 -6.51 6.42
N TRP A 149 -8.01 -6.79 7.05
CA TRP A 149 -8.67 -5.85 7.97
C TRP A 149 -7.91 -5.66 9.27
N GLY A 150 -7.25 -6.70 9.79
CA GLY A 150 -6.32 -6.57 10.91
C GLY A 150 -5.18 -5.61 10.60
N PHE A 151 -4.59 -5.71 9.41
CA PHE A 151 -3.58 -4.77 8.94
C PHE A 151 -4.14 -3.34 8.82
N LEU A 152 -5.34 -3.17 8.26
CA LEU A 152 -6.00 -1.88 8.15
C LEU A 152 -6.24 -1.25 9.53
N ALA A 153 -6.64 -2.08 10.52
CA ALA A 153 -6.79 -1.66 11.91
C ALA A 153 -5.47 -1.17 12.50
N LEU A 154 -4.38 -1.92 12.32
CA LEU A 154 -3.04 -1.54 12.78
C LEU A 154 -2.61 -0.20 12.17
N SER A 155 -2.77 -0.04 10.85
CA SER A 155 -2.40 1.19 10.13
C SER A 155 -3.21 2.41 10.59
N ALA A 156 -4.50 2.22 10.90
CA ALA A 156 -5.36 3.32 11.33
C ALA A 156 -4.99 3.88 12.71
N VAL A 157 -4.44 3.04 13.61
CA VAL A 157 -4.18 3.42 15.00
C VAL A 157 -2.69 3.48 15.36
N SER A 158 -1.78 3.23 14.41
CA SER A 158 -0.34 3.22 14.63
C SER A 158 0.20 4.53 15.25
N ASN A 159 -0.34 5.67 14.83
CA ASN A 159 0.05 6.98 15.39
C ASN A 159 -0.41 7.21 16.84
N GLU A 160 -1.39 6.43 17.32
CA GLU A 160 -1.99 6.60 18.64
C GLU A 160 -1.62 5.45 19.61
N ASN A 161 -1.03 4.38 19.09
CA ASN A 161 -0.74 3.17 19.84
C ASN A 161 0.65 2.59 19.50
N GLU A 162 1.56 2.64 20.47
CA GLU A 162 2.94 2.16 20.29
C GLU A 162 3.04 0.67 19.92
N GLN A 163 2.13 -0.17 20.42
CA GLN A 163 2.12 -1.60 20.08
C GLN A 163 1.73 -1.80 18.62
N ALA A 164 0.73 -1.02 18.13
CA ALA A 164 0.33 -1.05 16.73
C ALA A 164 1.46 -0.59 15.82
N ASP A 165 2.17 0.49 16.20
CA ASP A 165 3.31 1.01 15.43
C ASP A 165 4.46 -0.01 15.36
N ARG A 166 4.81 -0.65 16.47
CA ARG A 166 5.83 -1.71 16.51
C ARG A 166 5.46 -2.90 15.61
N LEU A 167 4.21 -3.37 15.69
CA LEU A 167 3.72 -4.48 14.86
C LEU A 167 3.72 -4.10 13.38
N LEU A 168 3.27 -2.89 13.05
CA LEU A 168 3.30 -2.37 11.68
C LEU A 168 4.74 -2.32 11.15
N GLY A 169 5.69 -1.82 11.94
CA GLY A 169 7.12 -1.77 11.57
C GLY A 169 7.71 -3.16 11.30
N LEU A 170 7.31 -4.19 12.07
CA LEU A 170 7.74 -5.57 11.84
C LEU A 170 7.20 -6.14 10.52
N LEU A 171 5.97 -5.77 10.12
CA LEU A 171 5.36 -6.23 8.88
C LEU A 171 5.90 -5.48 7.66
N VAL A 172 6.19 -4.19 7.79
CA VAL A 172 6.65 -3.34 6.67
C VAL A 172 8.10 -3.68 6.27
N ARG A 173 8.99 -3.96 7.21
CA ARG A 173 10.41 -4.25 6.90
C ARG A 173 10.63 -5.37 5.87
N PRO A 174 10.07 -6.60 6.04
CA PRO A 174 10.24 -7.65 5.04
C PRO A 174 9.56 -7.31 3.71
N ALA A 175 8.43 -6.60 3.74
CA ALA A 175 7.76 -6.15 2.53
C ALA A 175 8.57 -5.08 1.78
N ASP A 176 9.27 -4.19 2.47
CA ASP A 176 10.20 -3.22 1.89
C ASP A 176 11.34 -3.93 1.13
N ALA A 177 11.94 -4.94 1.74
CA ALA A 177 12.98 -5.74 1.10
C ALA A 177 12.45 -6.46 -0.16
N LEU A 178 11.26 -7.10 -0.06
CA LEU A 178 10.61 -7.79 -1.17
C LEU A 178 10.29 -6.82 -2.32
N PHE A 179 9.64 -5.70 -2.02
CA PHE A 179 9.27 -4.72 -3.04
C PHE A 179 10.49 -4.04 -3.66
N SER A 180 11.51 -3.81 -2.86
CA SER A 180 12.81 -3.30 -3.30
C SER A 180 13.46 -4.25 -4.32
N PHE A 181 13.38 -5.57 -4.10
CA PHE A 181 13.82 -6.58 -5.04
C PHE A 181 12.97 -6.60 -6.32
N LEU A 182 11.65 -6.50 -6.20
CA LEU A 182 10.75 -6.40 -7.34
C LEU A 182 11.03 -5.17 -8.22
N LEU A 183 11.30 -4.02 -7.60
CA LEU A 183 11.71 -2.82 -8.33
C LEU A 183 12.99 -3.05 -9.15
N LEU A 184 13.97 -3.79 -8.61
CA LEU A 184 15.18 -4.15 -9.36
C LEU A 184 14.85 -5.03 -10.56
N LEU A 185 14.04 -6.07 -10.38
CA LEU A 185 13.64 -6.97 -11.47
C LEU A 185 12.87 -6.20 -12.56
N CYS A 186 12.01 -5.28 -12.15
CA CYS A 186 11.16 -4.51 -13.07
C CYS A 186 11.86 -3.26 -13.63
N SER A 187 13.08 -2.93 -13.20
CA SER A 187 13.82 -1.74 -13.65
C SER A 187 14.06 -1.73 -15.16
N GLY A 188 14.17 -2.91 -15.79
CA GLY A 188 14.28 -3.05 -17.24
C GLY A 188 13.09 -2.44 -18.00
N VAL A 189 11.90 -2.42 -17.40
CA VAL A 189 10.70 -1.78 -17.98
C VAL A 189 10.89 -0.26 -18.08
N ALA A 190 11.71 0.33 -17.18
CA ALA A 190 12.11 1.74 -17.23
C ALA A 190 13.37 1.99 -18.08
N GLY A 191 13.86 0.99 -18.80
CA GLY A 191 15.07 1.09 -19.61
C GLY A 191 16.37 1.20 -18.78
N ARG A 192 16.35 0.78 -17.51
CA ARG A 192 17.51 0.81 -16.61
C ARG A 192 18.08 -0.58 -16.36
N SER A 193 19.41 -0.67 -16.32
CA SER A 193 20.07 -1.92 -15.95
C SER A 193 19.99 -2.17 -14.44
N PRO A 194 19.47 -3.33 -13.97
CA PRO A 194 19.34 -3.66 -12.56
C PRO A 194 20.70 -3.64 -11.82
N PHE A 195 21.79 -3.94 -12.50
CA PHE A 195 23.14 -3.98 -11.91
C PHE A 195 23.74 -2.60 -11.61
N ARG A 196 23.13 -1.52 -12.11
CA ARG A 196 23.61 -0.13 -11.91
C ARG A 196 22.75 0.65 -10.92
N ILE A 197 21.72 0.02 -10.36
CA ILE A 197 20.79 0.69 -9.46
C ILE A 197 21.26 0.49 -8.03
N GLY A 198 21.76 1.58 -7.42
CA GLY A 198 22.06 1.65 -5.98
C GLY A 198 20.80 1.88 -5.14
N GLY A 199 20.98 1.92 -3.82
CA GLY A 199 19.93 2.21 -2.84
C GLY A 199 19.75 1.08 -1.84
N ARG A 200 19.61 1.45 -0.57
CA ARG A 200 19.41 0.49 0.54
C ARG A 200 17.94 0.22 0.82
N ASP A 201 17.10 1.19 0.58
CA ASP A 201 15.66 1.17 0.82
C ASP A 201 14.86 1.34 -0.47
N VAL A 202 13.57 1.04 -0.43
CA VAL A 202 12.67 1.09 -1.58
C VAL A 202 12.56 2.49 -2.17
N LYS A 203 12.59 3.53 -1.32
CA LYS A 203 12.54 4.93 -1.73
C LYS A 203 13.75 5.30 -2.59
N SER A 204 14.97 5.05 -2.07
CA SER A 204 16.22 5.35 -2.77
C SER A 204 16.30 4.59 -4.09
N ARG A 205 15.86 3.33 -4.12
CA ARG A 205 15.84 2.53 -5.36
C ARG A 205 14.92 3.12 -6.41
N LEU A 206 13.68 3.48 -6.05
CA LEU A 206 12.77 4.10 -7.00
C LEU A 206 13.35 5.41 -7.54
N MET A 207 13.89 6.26 -6.67
CA MET A 207 14.50 7.54 -7.07
C MET A 207 15.68 7.34 -8.03
N ASN A 208 16.50 6.31 -7.79
CA ASN A 208 17.62 5.98 -8.68
C ASN A 208 17.16 5.39 -10.01
N ILE A 209 16.12 4.56 -10.02
CA ILE A 209 15.51 4.05 -11.26
C ILE A 209 14.97 5.20 -12.11
N LEU A 210 14.28 6.16 -11.48
CA LEU A 210 13.76 7.33 -12.15
C LEU A 210 14.86 8.34 -12.56
N GLY A 211 16.05 8.27 -11.95
CA GLY A 211 17.16 9.18 -12.21
C GLY A 211 17.02 10.56 -11.59
N VAL A 212 16.14 10.70 -10.59
CA VAL A 212 15.80 11.98 -9.92
C VAL A 212 16.31 12.06 -8.47
N ALA A 213 17.26 11.20 -8.09
CA ALA A 213 17.91 11.24 -6.78
C ALA A 213 18.55 12.63 -6.51
N GLN A 214 18.79 12.93 -5.22
CA GLN A 214 19.40 14.22 -4.83
C GLN A 214 20.93 14.23 -4.91
N ASP A 215 21.53 13.07 -5.12
CA ASP A 215 22.98 12.86 -5.14
C ASP A 215 23.54 12.75 -6.57
N ALA A 216 24.82 12.38 -6.66
CA ALA A 216 25.55 12.19 -7.92
C ALA A 216 24.93 11.10 -8.83
N THR A 217 23.90 10.38 -8.39
CA THR A 217 23.20 9.36 -9.19
C THR A 217 22.06 9.95 -10.04
N ALA A 218 21.73 11.25 -9.86
CA ALA A 218 20.76 11.92 -10.69
C ALA A 218 21.24 11.94 -12.16
N THR A 219 20.35 11.57 -13.09
CA THR A 219 20.66 11.52 -14.52
C THR A 219 20.03 12.66 -15.30
N HIS A 220 19.02 13.30 -14.75
CA HIS A 220 18.32 14.45 -15.34
C HIS A 220 17.63 15.29 -14.27
N ALA A 221 17.21 16.50 -14.63
CA ALA A 221 16.35 17.33 -13.79
C ALA A 221 14.95 16.70 -13.65
N PRO A 222 14.34 16.71 -12.46
CA PRO A 222 13.03 16.12 -12.24
C PRO A 222 11.95 16.76 -13.10
N VAL A 223 11.15 15.92 -13.76
CA VAL A 223 10.02 16.35 -14.59
C VAL A 223 8.72 15.65 -14.15
N SER A 224 7.57 16.24 -14.47
CA SER A 224 6.26 15.67 -14.10
C SER A 224 6.04 14.25 -14.66
N GLY A 225 6.71 13.93 -15.78
CA GLY A 225 6.74 12.59 -16.37
C GLY A 225 7.27 11.52 -15.43
N ASP A 226 8.23 11.85 -14.54
CA ASP A 226 8.82 10.91 -13.58
C ASP A 226 7.79 10.40 -12.57
N ILE A 227 6.81 11.23 -12.19
CA ILE A 227 5.69 10.83 -11.34
C ILE A 227 4.86 9.74 -12.02
N SER A 228 4.57 9.90 -13.31
CA SER A 228 3.82 8.88 -14.07
C SER A 228 4.59 7.58 -14.20
N GLN A 229 5.90 7.67 -14.49
CA GLN A 229 6.78 6.51 -14.61
C GLN A 229 6.94 5.80 -13.27
N GLY A 230 7.12 6.53 -12.17
CA GLY A 230 7.20 5.97 -10.82
C GLY A 230 5.89 5.28 -10.41
N THR A 231 4.76 5.91 -10.68
CA THR A 231 3.43 5.30 -10.42
C THR A 231 3.24 4.04 -11.24
N PHE A 232 3.58 4.07 -12.54
CA PHE A 232 3.50 2.89 -13.41
C PHE A 232 4.37 1.73 -12.90
N LEU A 233 5.62 1.98 -12.52
CA LEU A 233 6.50 0.96 -11.96
C LEU A 233 5.94 0.35 -10.68
N CYS A 234 5.43 1.15 -9.77
CA CYS A 234 4.82 0.66 -8.54
C CYS A 234 3.59 -0.21 -8.81
N CYS A 235 2.72 0.21 -9.73
CA CYS A 235 1.57 -0.58 -10.17
C CYS A 235 2.02 -1.88 -10.82
N PHE A 236 2.99 -1.84 -11.72
CA PHE A 236 3.54 -3.01 -12.41
C PHE A 236 4.12 -4.02 -11.41
N CYS A 237 4.94 -3.59 -10.46
CA CYS A 237 5.47 -4.43 -9.38
C CYS A 237 4.33 -5.07 -8.55
N THR A 238 3.28 -4.31 -8.26
CA THR A 238 2.13 -4.82 -7.50
C THR A 238 1.36 -5.90 -8.25
N VAL A 239 1.08 -5.68 -9.54
CA VAL A 239 0.42 -6.68 -10.39
C VAL A 239 1.29 -7.93 -10.53
N PHE A 240 2.60 -7.75 -10.73
CA PHE A 240 3.55 -8.85 -10.79
C PHE A 240 3.60 -9.65 -9.49
N LEU A 241 3.62 -8.96 -8.34
CA LEU A 241 3.55 -9.61 -7.02
C LEU A 241 2.25 -10.41 -6.87
N CYS A 242 1.11 -9.82 -7.24
CA CYS A 242 -0.18 -10.50 -7.19
C CYS A 242 -0.20 -11.77 -8.06
N LEU A 243 0.36 -11.70 -9.27
CA LEU A 243 0.47 -12.84 -10.18
C LEU A 243 1.34 -13.96 -9.57
N VAL A 244 2.53 -13.62 -9.08
CA VAL A 244 3.46 -14.57 -8.45
C VAL A 244 2.81 -15.23 -7.24
N MET A 245 2.19 -14.47 -6.35
CA MET A 245 1.47 -15.02 -5.19
C MET A 245 0.32 -15.92 -5.61
N THR A 246 -0.45 -15.56 -6.63
CA THR A 246 -1.53 -16.40 -7.17
C THR A 246 -1.00 -17.74 -7.69
N LEU A 247 0.11 -17.73 -8.42
CA LEU A 247 0.74 -18.95 -8.94
C LEU A 247 1.30 -19.83 -7.83
N LEU A 248 1.94 -19.24 -6.81
CA LEU A 248 2.47 -19.97 -5.66
C LEU A 248 1.38 -20.62 -4.80
N LEU A 249 0.20 -20.00 -4.73
CA LEU A 249 -0.94 -20.50 -3.95
C LEU A 249 -1.75 -21.55 -4.70
N LEU A 250 -1.60 -21.64 -6.02
CA LEU A 250 -2.36 -22.58 -6.86
C LEU A 250 -2.26 -24.05 -6.38
N PRO A 251 -1.08 -24.59 -6.01
CA PRO A 251 -0.98 -25.96 -5.49
C PRO A 251 -1.52 -26.14 -4.06
N LEU A 252 -1.65 -25.04 -3.28
CA LEU A 252 -2.08 -25.10 -1.87
C LEU A 252 -3.61 -25.06 -1.70
N ILE A 253 -4.35 -24.71 -2.76
CA ILE A 253 -5.82 -24.48 -2.74
C ILE A 253 -6.57 -25.59 -3.50
N ARG A 254 -5.86 -26.60 -3.98
CA ARG A 254 -6.46 -27.79 -4.60
C ARG A 254 -7.15 -28.70 -3.61
#